data_37971e9cbe66d65b12350119b5fc2a14
#
_entry.id   37971e9cbe66d65b12350119b5fc2a14
#
_cell.length_a   1.000
_cell.length_b   1.000
_cell.length_c   1.000
_cell.angle_alpha   90.00
_cell.angle_beta   90.00
_cell.angle_gamma   90.00
#
_symmetry.space_group_name_H-M   'P 1'
#
loop_
_entity.id
_entity.type
_entity.pdbx_description
1 polymer ?
#
loop_
_entity_poly.entity_id
_entity_poly.type
_entity_poly.pdbx_seq_one_letter_code
_entity_poly.pdbx_strand_id
1 'polypeptide(L)'
;PQIGVLPRVDLLKRGYHILQMFIEDASSSFSEAIRSSRATIESKFQKNKSYLVTSSNPSEGKTTFAFNLALSLEKSSKVLFIEADIRRPSVLNGFYQFDKEILGLGEIISGSAQLKQVIFKVPGTELDIITSGEKRFDMSDIVNKEQVKKFFDILKLEYDYVIIDSPPVQPVSDTLILAQASDYNLFVIRSEETRTSSFMSSIKKIQNVNAKIDGIVINDLDVSKDSYYSYYYSYNPQYYYTKN
;
A
#
# COMPACT_ATOMS: atom_id res chain seq x y z
N PRO A 1 10.56 12.05 5.46
CA PRO A 1 10.37 12.80 4.21
C PRO A 1 9.00 12.56 3.61
N GLN A 2 8.49 13.53 2.84
CA GLN A 2 7.31 13.36 2.00
C GLN A 2 7.68 12.49 0.80
N ILE A 3 6.87 11.47 0.54
CA ILE A 3 7.04 10.53 -0.58
C ILE A 3 6.13 10.90 -1.74
N GLY A 4 4.90 11.29 -1.43
CA GLY A 4 3.93 11.66 -2.45
C GLY A 4 2.73 12.42 -1.88
N VAL A 5 1.99 13.04 -2.79
CA VAL A 5 0.70 13.68 -2.51
C VAL A 5 -0.28 13.22 -3.57
N LEU A 6 -1.34 12.56 -3.15
CA LEU A 6 -2.37 12.03 -4.03
C LEU A 6 -3.58 12.97 -4.02
N PRO A 7 -4.01 13.46 -5.20
CA PRO A 7 -5.18 14.30 -5.30
C PRO A 7 -6.47 13.52 -5.01
N ARG A 8 -7.49 14.23 -4.55
CA ARG A 8 -8.85 13.70 -4.41
C ARG A 8 -9.39 13.23 -5.77
N VAL A 9 -9.96 12.04 -5.80
CA VAL A 9 -10.57 11.47 -7.01
C VAL A 9 -12.08 11.35 -6.84
N ASP A 10 -12.84 11.92 -7.77
CA ASP A 10 -14.29 11.75 -7.82
C ASP A 10 -14.64 10.43 -8.56
N LEU A 11 -14.73 9.36 -7.78
CA LEU A 11 -14.99 8.01 -8.31
C LEU A 11 -16.39 7.88 -8.93
N LEU A 12 -17.38 8.65 -8.43
CA LEU A 12 -18.76 8.59 -8.92
C LEU A 12 -18.87 9.05 -10.36
N LYS A 13 -17.99 9.95 -10.79
CA LYS A 13 -17.99 10.47 -12.18
C LYS A 13 -17.26 9.57 -13.17
N ARG A 14 -16.38 8.66 -12.70
CA ARG A 14 -15.47 7.93 -13.58
C ARG A 14 -15.79 6.44 -13.73
N GLY A 15 -16.56 5.84 -12.79
CA GLY A 15 -16.90 4.42 -12.85
C GLY A 15 -15.71 3.47 -12.66
N TYR A 16 -14.53 3.99 -12.27
CA TYR A 16 -13.31 3.21 -12.07
C TYR A 16 -13.19 2.68 -10.64
N HIS A 17 -12.51 1.54 -10.50
CA HIS A 17 -12.18 1.04 -9.19
C HIS A 17 -10.89 1.70 -8.69
N ILE A 18 -10.92 2.38 -7.53
CA ILE A 18 -9.79 3.17 -6.99
C ILE A 18 -8.49 2.35 -6.87
N LEU A 19 -8.59 1.05 -6.62
CA LEU A 19 -7.41 0.18 -6.51
C LEU A 19 -6.72 -0.05 -7.86
N GLN A 20 -7.42 0.07 -9.00
CA GLN A 20 -6.85 -0.08 -10.34
C GLN A 20 -6.70 1.24 -11.10
N MET A 21 -6.86 2.36 -10.41
CA MET A 21 -6.85 3.70 -11.02
C MET A 21 -5.61 3.95 -11.86
N PHE A 22 -4.45 3.43 -11.44
CA PHE A 22 -3.19 3.56 -12.18
C PHE A 22 -3.23 2.89 -13.55
N ILE A 23 -4.00 1.81 -13.70
CA ILE A 23 -4.17 1.09 -14.98
C ILE A 23 -5.33 1.68 -15.78
N GLU A 24 -6.47 1.91 -15.14
CA GLU A 24 -7.73 2.31 -15.78
C GLU A 24 -7.69 3.73 -16.31
N ASP A 25 -6.98 4.64 -15.63
CA ASP A 25 -6.78 6.02 -16.06
C ASP A 25 -5.32 6.44 -15.87
N ALA A 26 -4.46 5.89 -16.73
CA ALA A 26 -3.02 6.12 -16.70
C ALA A 26 -2.65 7.60 -16.91
N SER A 27 -3.55 8.41 -17.47
CA SER A 27 -3.33 9.83 -17.74
C SER A 27 -3.81 10.76 -16.62
N SER A 28 -4.47 10.24 -15.61
CA SER A 28 -5.00 11.05 -14.51
C SER A 28 -3.91 11.69 -13.65
N SER A 29 -4.27 12.79 -12.98
CA SER A 29 -3.42 13.43 -11.97
C SER A 29 -3.08 12.47 -10.81
N PHE A 30 -3.97 11.54 -10.49
CA PHE A 30 -3.71 10.49 -9.51
C PHE A 30 -2.59 9.54 -9.98
N SER A 31 -2.67 9.04 -11.21
CA SER A 31 -1.65 8.16 -11.78
C SER A 31 -0.30 8.85 -11.91
N GLU A 32 -0.29 10.15 -12.21
CA GLU A 32 0.95 10.94 -12.23
C GLU A 32 1.54 11.10 -10.81
N ALA A 33 0.70 11.31 -9.80
CA ALA A 33 1.13 11.36 -8.42
C ALA A 33 1.73 10.02 -7.93
N ILE A 34 1.17 8.88 -8.39
CA ILE A 34 1.74 7.55 -8.14
C ILE A 34 3.11 7.40 -8.83
N ARG A 35 3.26 7.83 -10.10
CA ARG A 35 4.57 7.83 -10.79
C ARG A 35 5.62 8.68 -10.07
N SER A 36 5.24 9.86 -9.62
CA SER A 36 6.11 10.74 -8.83
C SER A 36 6.52 10.10 -7.50
N SER A 37 5.58 9.42 -6.83
CA SER A 37 5.85 8.67 -5.59
C SER A 37 6.80 7.50 -5.85
N ARG A 38 6.61 6.74 -6.96
CA ARG A 38 7.53 5.70 -7.40
C ARG A 38 8.94 6.26 -7.60
N ALA A 39 9.09 7.33 -8.38
CA ALA A 39 10.39 7.94 -8.64
C ALA A 39 11.09 8.38 -7.35
N THR A 40 10.33 8.91 -6.38
CA THR A 40 10.84 9.27 -5.06
C THR A 40 11.34 8.04 -4.29
N ILE A 41 10.61 6.93 -4.34
CA ILE A 41 10.98 5.68 -3.68
C ILE A 41 12.23 5.08 -4.34
N GLU A 42 12.25 4.98 -5.67
CA GLU A 42 13.40 4.47 -6.42
C GLU A 42 14.68 5.30 -6.19
N SER A 43 14.54 6.61 -5.97
CA SER A 43 15.67 7.51 -5.69
C SER A 43 16.19 7.43 -4.25
N LYS A 44 15.30 7.24 -3.27
CA LYS A 44 15.64 7.36 -1.84
C LYS A 44 15.87 6.02 -1.15
N PHE A 45 15.32 4.94 -1.67
CA PHE A 45 15.33 3.64 -1.03
C PHE A 45 15.95 2.57 -1.92
N GLN A 46 16.35 1.46 -1.31
CA GLN A 46 17.04 0.38 -2.01
C GLN A 46 16.05 -0.66 -2.57
N LYS A 47 16.42 -1.33 -3.65
CA LYS A 47 15.76 -2.55 -4.12
C LYS A 47 16.02 -3.74 -3.19
N ASN A 48 15.32 -4.85 -3.42
CA ASN A 48 15.36 -6.07 -2.63
C ASN A 48 15.04 -5.81 -1.15
N LYS A 49 14.01 -5.00 -0.93
CA LYS A 49 13.54 -4.56 0.38
C LYS A 49 12.03 -4.71 0.54
N SER A 50 11.62 -4.80 1.79
CA SER A 50 10.21 -4.81 2.18
C SER A 50 9.76 -3.41 2.59
N TYR A 51 8.60 -3.00 2.07
CA TYR A 51 7.99 -1.69 2.28
C TYR A 51 6.63 -1.87 2.91
N LEU A 52 6.51 -1.57 4.19
CA LEU A 52 5.21 -1.52 4.85
C LEU A 52 4.50 -0.21 4.50
N VAL A 53 3.22 -0.32 4.16
CA VAL A 53 2.31 0.82 4.02
C VAL A 53 1.24 0.73 5.09
N THR A 54 1.15 1.75 5.93
CA THR A 54 0.19 1.82 7.04
C THR A 54 -0.43 3.20 7.17
N SER A 55 -1.35 3.35 8.12
CA SER A 55 -2.02 4.62 8.45
C SER A 55 -2.42 4.64 9.93
N SER A 56 -2.94 5.78 10.43
CA SER A 56 -3.46 5.84 11.80
C SER A 56 -4.75 5.05 11.95
N ASN A 57 -5.71 5.29 11.06
CA ASN A 57 -7.08 4.79 11.15
C ASN A 57 -7.51 4.09 9.85
N PRO A 58 -8.59 3.31 9.87
CA PRO A 58 -9.20 2.78 8.65
C PRO A 58 -9.57 3.89 7.66
N SER A 59 -9.65 3.55 6.38
CA SER A 59 -10.13 4.44 5.28
C SER A 59 -9.26 5.69 5.01
N GLU A 60 -8.00 5.70 5.46
CA GLU A 60 -7.05 6.78 5.13
C GLU A 60 -6.36 6.59 3.77
N GLY A 61 -6.63 5.48 3.07
CA GLY A 61 -6.14 5.23 1.70
C GLY A 61 -4.85 4.44 1.59
N LYS A 62 -4.39 3.78 2.68
CA LYS A 62 -3.18 2.94 2.69
C LYS A 62 -3.17 1.89 1.57
N THR A 63 -4.25 1.08 1.47
CA THR A 63 -4.39 0.04 0.45
C THR A 63 -4.42 0.62 -0.97
N THR A 64 -5.15 1.73 -1.15
CA THR A 64 -5.20 2.45 -2.43
C THR A 64 -3.80 2.87 -2.88
N PHE A 65 -3.04 3.50 -1.99
CA PHE A 65 -1.67 3.90 -2.29
C PHE A 65 -0.77 2.68 -2.55
N ALA A 66 -0.76 1.71 -1.63
CA ALA A 66 0.11 0.53 -1.70
C ALA A 66 -0.09 -0.26 -2.99
N PHE A 67 -1.35 -0.51 -3.38
CA PHE A 67 -1.66 -1.31 -4.56
C PHE A 67 -1.32 -0.57 -5.86
N ASN A 68 -1.71 0.71 -5.99
CA ASN A 68 -1.36 1.50 -7.17
C ASN A 68 0.15 1.76 -7.29
N LEU A 69 0.87 1.89 -6.16
CA LEU A 69 2.33 1.93 -6.14
C LEU A 69 2.93 0.63 -6.67
N ALA A 70 2.44 -0.53 -6.22
CA ALA A 70 2.89 -1.84 -6.69
C ALA A 70 2.66 -2.00 -8.20
N LEU A 71 1.49 -1.61 -8.72
CA LEU A 71 1.17 -1.57 -10.15
C LEU A 71 2.08 -0.62 -10.94
N SER A 72 2.54 0.45 -10.34
CA SER A 72 3.49 1.37 -10.97
C SER A 72 4.92 0.81 -11.00
N LEU A 73 5.35 0.16 -9.92
CA LEU A 73 6.69 -0.44 -9.80
C LEU A 73 6.86 -1.66 -10.70
N GLU A 74 5.81 -2.46 -10.91
CA GLU A 74 5.86 -3.68 -11.73
C GLU A 74 6.21 -3.41 -13.20
N LYS A 75 6.05 -2.17 -13.67
CA LYS A 75 6.43 -1.76 -15.05
C LYS A 75 7.93 -1.88 -15.33
N SER A 76 8.76 -1.89 -14.30
CA SER A 76 10.24 -1.90 -14.44
C SER A 76 10.94 -2.85 -13.46
N SER A 77 10.22 -3.53 -12.60
CA SER A 77 10.78 -4.33 -11.51
C SER A 77 9.91 -5.53 -11.18
N LYS A 78 10.48 -6.57 -10.59
CA LYS A 78 9.72 -7.70 -10.08
C LYS A 78 9.12 -7.36 -8.71
N VAL A 79 7.81 -7.27 -8.62
CA VAL A 79 7.10 -6.78 -7.45
C VAL A 79 6.17 -7.83 -6.87
N LEU A 80 6.17 -7.95 -5.55
CA LEU A 80 5.17 -8.71 -4.80
C LEU A 80 4.36 -7.75 -3.93
N PHE A 81 3.04 -7.82 -4.05
CA PHE A 81 2.11 -7.16 -3.13
C PHE A 81 1.60 -8.18 -2.10
N ILE A 82 1.57 -7.80 -0.82
CA ILE A 82 1.03 -8.62 0.27
C ILE A 82 -0.10 -7.88 0.96
N GLU A 83 -1.31 -8.44 0.92
CA GLU A 83 -2.44 -7.96 1.71
C GLU A 83 -2.34 -8.55 3.12
N ALA A 84 -1.74 -7.77 4.04
CA ALA A 84 -1.52 -8.19 5.42
C ALA A 84 -2.62 -7.73 6.40
N ASP A 85 -3.65 -7.00 5.93
CA ASP A 85 -4.86 -6.72 6.71
C ASP A 85 -5.83 -7.92 6.65
N ILE A 86 -5.45 -9.01 7.33
CA ILE A 86 -6.25 -10.24 7.37
C ILE A 86 -7.61 -10.06 8.06
N ARG A 87 -7.80 -9.00 8.85
CA ARG A 87 -9.06 -8.72 9.53
C ARG A 87 -10.09 -8.05 8.61
N ARG A 88 -9.62 -7.19 7.72
CA ARG A 88 -10.47 -6.41 6.79
C ARG A 88 -9.85 -6.36 5.40
N PRO A 89 -9.78 -7.51 4.70
CA PRO A 89 -9.21 -7.54 3.37
C PRO A 89 -10.05 -6.70 2.42
N SER A 90 -9.40 -5.93 1.57
CA SER A 90 -10.03 -5.03 0.61
C SER A 90 -9.69 -5.37 -0.83
N VAL A 91 -8.52 -5.92 -1.07
CA VAL A 91 -8.07 -6.30 -2.42
C VAL A 91 -8.80 -7.55 -2.87
N LEU A 92 -8.89 -8.56 -2.02
CA LEU A 92 -9.59 -9.81 -2.30
C LEU A 92 -11.07 -9.56 -2.64
N ASN A 93 -11.74 -8.73 -1.86
CA ASN A 93 -13.17 -8.44 -2.04
C ASN A 93 -13.47 -7.49 -3.22
N GLY A 94 -12.48 -6.74 -3.69
CA GLY A 94 -12.65 -5.74 -4.74
C GLY A 94 -12.37 -6.21 -6.17
N PHE A 95 -11.54 -7.26 -6.35
CA PHE A 95 -10.99 -7.61 -7.65
C PHE A 95 -11.39 -8.96 -8.20
N TYR A 96 -11.70 -9.90 -7.32
CA TYR A 96 -11.85 -11.28 -7.74
C TYR A 96 -13.13 -11.90 -7.18
N GLN A 97 -14.03 -12.27 -8.07
CA GLN A 97 -14.98 -13.34 -7.82
C GLN A 97 -14.20 -14.64 -8.09
N PHE A 98 -13.63 -15.21 -7.03
CA PHE A 98 -12.98 -16.49 -7.14
C PHE A 98 -14.01 -17.59 -6.91
N ASP A 99 -14.07 -18.55 -7.84
CA ASP A 99 -14.93 -19.75 -7.72
C ASP A 99 -14.35 -20.81 -6.75
N LYS A 100 -13.25 -20.51 -6.04
CA LYS A 100 -12.55 -21.44 -5.14
C LYS A 100 -12.04 -20.75 -3.88
N GLU A 101 -11.85 -21.54 -2.81
CA GLU A 101 -11.13 -21.12 -1.60
C GLU A 101 -9.77 -20.52 -1.96
N ILE A 102 -9.52 -19.30 -1.50
CA ILE A 102 -8.27 -18.59 -1.78
C ILE A 102 -7.33 -18.76 -0.60
N LEU A 103 -6.26 -19.49 -0.86
CA LEU A 103 -5.15 -19.59 0.08
C LEU A 103 -4.37 -18.25 0.05
N GLY A 104 -3.95 -17.76 1.21
CA GLY A 104 -3.22 -16.51 1.33
C GLY A 104 -2.30 -16.47 2.53
N LEU A 105 -2.08 -15.25 3.04
CA LEU A 105 -1.18 -15.01 4.17
C LEU A 105 -1.64 -15.74 5.44
N GLY A 106 -2.95 -15.81 5.67
CA GLY A 106 -3.54 -16.52 6.80
C GLY A 106 -3.17 -18.01 6.81
N GLU A 107 -3.21 -18.67 5.65
CA GLU A 107 -2.86 -20.08 5.49
C GLU A 107 -1.36 -20.33 5.63
N ILE A 108 -0.50 -19.40 5.17
CA ILE A 108 0.96 -19.48 5.41
C ILE A 108 1.25 -19.38 6.91
N ILE A 109 0.70 -18.38 7.59
CA ILE A 109 0.97 -18.13 9.00
C ILE A 109 0.50 -19.31 9.86
N SER A 110 -0.64 -19.92 9.53
CA SER A 110 -1.14 -21.13 10.21
C SER A 110 -0.44 -22.43 9.81
N GLY A 111 0.48 -22.38 8.85
CA GLY A 111 1.22 -23.57 8.35
C GLY A 111 0.39 -24.51 7.50
N SER A 112 -0.79 -24.10 7.03
CA SER A 112 -1.68 -24.93 6.21
C SER A 112 -1.46 -24.76 4.70
N ALA A 113 -0.62 -23.84 4.26
CA ALA A 113 -0.23 -23.66 2.87
C ALA A 113 1.27 -23.37 2.72
N GLN A 114 1.81 -23.72 1.55
CA GLN A 114 3.17 -23.37 1.15
C GLN A 114 3.17 -22.09 0.32
N LEU A 115 4.31 -21.35 0.32
CA LEU A 115 4.45 -20.07 -0.37
C LEU A 115 4.01 -20.13 -1.86
N LYS A 116 4.40 -21.15 -2.59
CA LYS A 116 4.05 -21.29 -4.01
C LYS A 116 2.55 -21.47 -4.28
N GLN A 117 1.77 -21.86 -3.28
CA GLN A 117 0.32 -22.08 -3.41
C GLN A 117 -0.49 -20.80 -3.23
N VAL A 118 0.11 -19.74 -2.70
CA VAL A 118 -0.56 -18.50 -2.30
C VAL A 118 -0.14 -17.29 -3.13
N ILE A 119 0.83 -17.45 -4.04
CA ILE A 119 1.24 -16.38 -4.95
C ILE A 119 0.42 -16.50 -6.23
N PHE A 120 -0.27 -15.42 -6.58
CA PHE A 120 -1.08 -15.30 -7.79
C PHE A 120 -0.63 -14.08 -8.61
N LYS A 121 -0.92 -14.10 -9.91
CA LYS A 121 -0.77 -12.93 -10.78
C LYS A 121 -2.03 -12.06 -10.73
N VAL A 122 -1.87 -10.76 -10.63
CA VAL A 122 -2.98 -9.83 -10.85
C VAL A 122 -3.33 -9.83 -12.34
N PRO A 123 -4.56 -10.15 -12.76
CA PRO A 123 -4.93 -10.26 -14.15
C PRO A 123 -4.60 -9.00 -14.96
N GLY A 124 -4.02 -9.22 -16.15
CA GLY A 124 -3.61 -8.13 -17.05
C GLY A 124 -2.34 -7.38 -16.63
N THR A 125 -1.61 -7.89 -15.63
CA THR A 125 -0.38 -7.28 -15.10
C THR A 125 0.72 -8.33 -14.88
N GLU A 126 1.93 -7.85 -14.55
CA GLU A 126 3.04 -8.71 -14.10
C GLU A 126 3.16 -8.73 -12.56
N LEU A 127 2.25 -8.06 -11.84
CA LEU A 127 2.26 -7.98 -10.40
C LEU A 127 1.90 -9.34 -9.76
N ASP A 128 2.79 -9.85 -8.92
CA ASP A 128 2.50 -10.98 -8.04
C ASP A 128 1.81 -10.48 -6.76
N ILE A 129 0.85 -11.27 -6.27
CA ILE A 129 0.09 -10.94 -5.05
C ILE A 129 -0.01 -12.15 -4.12
N ILE A 130 0.12 -11.90 -2.82
CA ILE A 130 -0.35 -12.76 -1.74
C ILE A 130 -1.53 -12.03 -1.09
N THR A 131 -2.71 -12.62 -1.19
CA THR A 131 -3.92 -12.08 -0.54
C THR A 131 -3.93 -12.41 0.94
N SER A 132 -4.88 -11.85 1.69
CA SER A 132 -5.06 -12.19 3.11
C SER A 132 -5.42 -13.66 3.34
N GLY A 133 -5.99 -14.34 2.34
CA GLY A 133 -6.57 -15.68 2.46
C GLY A 133 -7.93 -15.66 3.14
N GLU A 134 -8.42 -16.82 3.57
CA GLU A 134 -9.72 -16.96 4.24
C GLU A 134 -9.62 -17.01 5.75
N LYS A 135 -8.52 -17.49 6.30
CA LYS A 135 -8.31 -17.57 7.75
C LYS A 135 -8.20 -16.21 8.41
N ARG A 136 -8.93 -16.04 9.50
CA ARG A 136 -8.98 -14.81 10.30
C ARG A 136 -8.48 -15.07 11.70
N PHE A 137 -7.45 -14.34 12.12
CA PHE A 137 -6.87 -14.39 13.48
C PHE A 137 -6.09 -13.10 13.76
N ASP A 138 -5.66 -12.96 15.00
CA ASP A 138 -4.72 -11.92 15.40
C ASP A 138 -3.30 -12.41 15.08
N MET A 139 -2.63 -11.75 14.14
CA MET A 139 -1.28 -12.13 13.73
C MET A 139 -0.33 -12.14 14.93
N SER A 140 -0.47 -11.16 15.82
CA SER A 140 0.34 -11.02 17.03
C SER A 140 0.24 -12.19 18.03
N ASP A 141 -0.80 -13.02 17.94
CA ASP A 141 -0.98 -14.19 18.80
C ASP A 141 -0.25 -15.43 18.28
N ILE A 142 0.14 -15.42 17.01
CA ILE A 142 0.68 -16.60 16.31
C ILE A 142 2.13 -16.41 15.87
N VAL A 143 2.51 -15.20 15.43
CA VAL A 143 3.85 -14.91 14.91
C VAL A 143 4.55 -13.81 15.69
N ASN A 144 5.87 -13.93 15.76
CA ASN A 144 6.74 -12.90 16.30
C ASN A 144 7.51 -12.18 15.16
N LYS A 145 8.20 -11.10 15.53
CA LYS A 145 9.01 -10.29 14.61
C LYS A 145 10.02 -11.11 13.81
N GLU A 146 10.70 -12.06 14.43
CA GLU A 146 11.76 -12.85 13.80
C GLU A 146 11.21 -13.76 12.72
N GLN A 147 10.02 -14.35 12.95
CA GLN A 147 9.33 -15.18 11.95
C GLN A 147 8.89 -14.34 10.75
N VAL A 148 8.28 -13.18 10.99
CA VAL A 148 7.86 -12.25 9.92
C VAL A 148 9.08 -11.75 9.15
N LYS A 149 10.16 -11.38 9.85
CA LYS A 149 11.39 -10.94 9.20
C LYS A 149 12.00 -12.01 8.31
N LYS A 150 12.10 -13.25 8.78
CA LYS A 150 12.60 -14.39 7.97
C LYS A 150 11.72 -14.61 6.72
N PHE A 151 10.40 -14.49 6.86
CA PHE A 151 9.49 -14.57 5.72
C PHE A 151 9.76 -13.48 4.69
N PHE A 152 9.90 -12.23 5.11
CA PHE A 152 10.25 -11.13 4.20
C PHE A 152 11.64 -11.30 3.58
N ASP A 153 12.63 -11.79 4.35
CA ASP A 153 13.98 -12.03 3.85
C ASP A 153 14.00 -13.07 2.73
N ILE A 154 13.17 -14.12 2.80
CA ILE A 154 13.00 -15.10 1.73
C ILE A 154 12.40 -14.43 0.48
N LEU A 155 11.35 -13.64 0.63
CA LEU A 155 10.69 -12.98 -0.50
C LEU A 155 11.61 -11.99 -1.22
N LYS A 156 12.46 -11.27 -0.49
CA LYS A 156 13.43 -10.32 -1.04
C LYS A 156 14.54 -10.96 -1.88
N LEU A 157 14.72 -12.27 -1.84
CA LEU A 157 15.61 -12.99 -2.73
C LEU A 157 15.09 -13.08 -4.17
N GLU A 158 13.76 -13.01 -4.33
CA GLU A 158 13.10 -13.18 -5.62
C GLU A 158 12.46 -11.90 -6.17
N TYR A 159 12.21 -10.89 -5.31
CA TYR A 159 11.50 -9.66 -5.66
C TYR A 159 12.36 -8.42 -5.41
N ASP A 160 12.32 -7.47 -6.37
CA ASP A 160 12.94 -6.15 -6.20
C ASP A 160 12.22 -5.33 -5.14
N TYR A 161 10.89 -5.45 -5.07
CA TYR A 161 10.03 -4.76 -4.10
C TYR A 161 9.01 -5.72 -3.51
N VAL A 162 8.92 -5.76 -2.18
CA VAL A 162 7.85 -6.43 -1.43
C VAL A 162 7.01 -5.34 -0.77
N ILE A 163 5.85 -5.04 -1.32
CA ILE A 163 4.93 -4.01 -0.82
C ILE A 163 3.90 -4.67 0.08
N ILE A 164 3.80 -4.22 1.33
CA ILE A 164 2.98 -4.82 2.37
C ILE A 164 1.90 -3.82 2.79
N ASP A 165 0.65 -4.10 2.44
CA ASP A 165 -0.52 -3.36 2.92
C ASP A 165 -0.93 -3.88 4.29
N SER A 166 -0.76 -3.09 5.34
CA SER A 166 -1.02 -3.49 6.72
C SER A 166 -2.33 -2.94 7.27
N PRO A 167 -2.83 -3.50 8.39
CA PRO A 167 -3.87 -2.83 9.17
C PRO A 167 -3.42 -1.44 9.63
N PRO A 168 -4.36 -0.54 10.02
CA PRO A 168 -4.00 0.73 10.64
C PRO A 168 -3.44 0.55 12.06
N VAL A 169 -2.56 1.47 12.47
CA VAL A 169 -1.79 1.37 13.74
C VAL A 169 -2.66 1.47 15.00
N GLN A 170 -3.75 2.26 14.97
CA GLN A 170 -4.52 2.55 16.18
C GLN A 170 -5.30 1.34 16.71
N PRO A 171 -6.07 0.62 15.89
CA PRO A 171 -6.97 -0.43 16.39
C PRO A 171 -6.28 -1.76 16.69
N VAL A 172 -5.08 -2.05 16.12
CA VAL A 172 -4.49 -3.39 16.22
C VAL A 172 -2.98 -3.38 16.38
N SER A 173 -2.45 -4.45 17.02
CA SER A 173 -1.01 -4.63 17.27
C SER A 173 -0.24 -5.27 16.11
N ASP A 174 -0.91 -5.93 15.18
CA ASP A 174 -0.29 -6.65 14.06
C ASP A 174 0.65 -5.77 13.24
N THR A 175 0.23 -4.51 13.00
CA THR A 175 1.04 -3.52 12.29
C THR A 175 2.37 -3.24 12.96
N LEU A 176 2.45 -3.31 14.30
CA LEU A 176 3.69 -3.06 15.03
C LEU A 176 4.72 -4.16 14.78
N ILE A 177 4.28 -5.43 14.69
CA ILE A 177 5.15 -6.55 14.34
C ILE A 177 5.65 -6.41 12.89
N LEU A 178 4.74 -6.09 11.98
CA LEU A 178 5.08 -5.85 10.57
C LEU A 178 6.06 -4.69 10.42
N ALA A 179 5.85 -3.57 11.14
CA ALA A 179 6.72 -2.40 11.09
C ALA A 179 8.14 -2.68 11.61
N GLN A 180 8.27 -3.53 12.61
CA GLN A 180 9.58 -3.96 13.11
C GLN A 180 10.33 -4.89 12.14
N ALA A 181 9.58 -5.68 11.36
CA ALA A 181 10.14 -6.67 10.45
C ALA A 181 10.46 -6.11 9.07
N SER A 182 9.81 -5.00 8.69
CA SER A 182 9.98 -4.35 7.39
C SER A 182 11.24 -3.49 7.35
N ASP A 183 11.84 -3.36 6.14
CA ASP A 183 13.02 -2.52 5.94
C ASP A 183 12.65 -1.02 5.94
N TYR A 184 11.49 -0.67 5.33
CA TYR A 184 10.99 0.70 5.25
C TYR A 184 9.51 0.77 5.60
N ASN A 185 9.11 1.82 6.34
CA ASN A 185 7.73 2.06 6.75
C ASN A 185 7.22 3.37 6.17
N LEU A 186 6.23 3.27 5.29
CA LEU A 186 5.53 4.38 4.66
C LEU A 186 4.19 4.63 5.37
N PHE A 187 3.94 5.87 5.72
CA PHE A 187 2.76 6.25 6.49
C PHE A 187 1.82 7.11 5.65
N VAL A 188 0.59 6.67 5.48
CA VAL A 188 -0.44 7.40 4.74
C VAL A 188 -1.28 8.21 5.72
N ILE A 189 -1.44 9.49 5.43
CA ILE A 189 -2.38 10.40 6.11
C ILE A 189 -3.42 10.87 5.10
N ARG A 190 -4.68 10.97 5.52
CA ARG A 190 -5.76 11.52 4.71
C ARG A 190 -5.92 13.00 5.02
N SER A 191 -5.82 13.82 3.97
CA SER A 191 -5.95 15.28 4.08
C SER A 191 -7.30 15.66 4.71
N GLU A 192 -7.30 16.63 5.60
CA GLU A 192 -8.47 17.14 6.34
C GLU A 192 -9.14 16.12 7.29
N GLU A 193 -8.84 14.81 7.22
CA GLU A 193 -9.49 13.75 8.00
C GLU A 193 -8.59 13.19 9.11
N THR A 194 -7.30 12.94 8.82
CA THR A 194 -6.38 12.39 9.82
C THR A 194 -6.10 13.43 10.91
N ARG A 195 -6.58 13.17 12.13
CA ARG A 195 -6.32 14.04 13.27
C ARG A 195 -4.85 14.01 13.67
N THR A 196 -4.25 15.16 13.92
CA THR A 196 -2.86 15.28 14.39
C THR A 196 -2.58 14.42 15.62
N SER A 197 -3.54 14.33 16.57
CA SER A 197 -3.41 13.51 17.78
C SER A 197 -3.32 12.01 17.44
N SER A 198 -4.13 11.51 16.49
CA SER A 198 -4.07 10.10 16.04
C SER A 198 -2.75 9.81 15.33
N PHE A 199 -2.31 10.71 14.47
CA PHE A 199 -1.01 10.61 13.79
C PHE A 199 0.14 10.54 14.78
N MET A 200 0.23 11.51 15.71
CA MET A 200 1.29 11.54 16.72
C MET A 200 1.27 10.32 17.64
N SER A 201 0.09 9.83 18.02
CA SER A 201 -0.06 8.60 18.78
C SER A 201 0.43 7.37 18.02
N SER A 202 0.14 7.28 16.71
CA SER A 202 0.61 6.19 15.84
C SER A 202 2.13 6.21 15.70
N ILE A 203 2.74 7.39 15.50
CA ILE A 203 4.20 7.53 15.45
C ILE A 203 4.84 7.02 16.74
N LYS A 204 4.30 7.43 17.92
CA LYS A 204 4.80 6.96 19.22
C LYS A 204 4.70 5.45 19.38
N LYS A 205 3.58 4.83 18.96
CA LYS A 205 3.44 3.36 19.02
C LYS A 205 4.52 2.66 18.18
N ILE A 206 4.77 3.14 16.95
CA ILE A 206 5.80 2.58 16.06
C ILE A 206 7.20 2.78 16.67
N GLN A 207 7.50 3.95 17.22
CA GLN A 207 8.78 4.23 17.88
C GLN A 207 9.00 3.37 19.12
N ASN A 208 7.96 3.11 19.92
CA ASN A 208 8.04 2.27 21.13
C ASN A 208 8.46 0.83 20.84
N VAL A 209 8.25 0.36 19.59
CA VAL A 209 8.71 -0.97 19.16
C VAL A 209 10.03 -0.89 18.36
N ASN A 210 10.79 0.20 18.50
CA ASN A 210 12.05 0.44 17.78
C ASN A 210 11.93 0.38 16.26
N ALA A 211 10.77 0.74 15.70
CA ALA A 211 10.58 0.98 14.28
C ALA A 211 10.50 2.50 14.02
N LYS A 212 10.65 2.91 12.78
CA LYS A 212 10.59 4.33 12.37
C LYS A 212 9.70 4.49 11.15
N ILE A 213 9.22 5.71 10.92
CA ILE A 213 8.55 6.08 9.67
C ILE A 213 9.61 6.66 8.72
N ASP A 214 9.76 6.03 7.58
CA ASP A 214 10.75 6.39 6.56
C ASP A 214 10.18 7.36 5.52
N GLY A 215 8.84 7.39 5.36
CA GLY A 215 8.18 8.31 4.45
C GLY A 215 6.71 8.54 4.78
N ILE A 216 6.22 9.71 4.38
CA ILE A 216 4.81 10.11 4.55
C ILE A 216 4.18 10.35 3.18
N VAL A 217 2.96 9.84 3.00
CA VAL A 217 2.12 10.08 1.83
C VAL A 217 0.87 10.82 2.28
N ILE A 218 0.58 11.94 1.62
CA ILE A 218 -0.66 12.69 1.81
C ILE A 218 -1.66 12.19 0.78
N ASN A 219 -2.77 11.65 1.22
CA ASN A 219 -3.84 11.13 0.36
C ASN A 219 -5.07 12.03 0.41
N ASP A 220 -5.88 11.99 -0.66
CA ASP A 220 -7.17 12.68 -0.78
C ASP A 220 -7.06 14.21 -0.64
N LEU A 221 -5.97 14.81 -1.17
CA LEU A 221 -5.81 16.27 -1.15
C LEU A 221 -6.78 16.94 -2.10
N ASP A 222 -7.56 17.88 -1.58
CA ASP A 222 -8.38 18.78 -2.41
C ASP A 222 -7.49 19.86 -3.03
N VAL A 223 -7.01 19.59 -4.25
CA VAL A 223 -6.08 20.47 -4.96
C VAL A 223 -6.68 21.86 -5.27
N SER A 224 -8.01 22.00 -5.26
CA SER A 224 -8.67 23.30 -5.50
C SER A 224 -8.49 24.27 -4.33
N LYS A 225 -8.24 23.76 -3.13
CA LYS A 225 -8.04 24.55 -1.90
C LYS A 225 -6.57 24.89 -1.63
N ASP A 226 -5.63 24.26 -2.34
CA ASP A 226 -4.21 24.45 -2.13
C ASP A 226 -3.58 25.12 -3.36
N SER A 227 -3.15 26.37 -3.21
CA SER A 227 -2.61 27.17 -4.30
C SER A 227 -1.32 26.59 -4.91
N TYR A 228 -0.46 25.95 -4.10
CA TYR A 228 0.77 25.33 -4.57
C TYR A 228 0.48 24.08 -5.41
N TYR A 229 -0.36 23.18 -4.92
CA TYR A 229 -0.71 21.96 -5.63
C TYR A 229 -1.68 22.23 -6.81
N SER A 230 -2.56 23.21 -6.70
CA SER A 230 -3.40 23.68 -7.82
C SER A 230 -2.53 24.14 -8.99
N TYR A 231 -1.48 24.90 -8.73
CA TYR A 231 -0.51 25.33 -9.74
C TYR A 231 0.27 24.12 -10.30
N TYR A 232 0.80 23.25 -9.45
CA TYR A 232 1.56 22.06 -9.85
C TYR A 232 0.74 21.13 -10.77
N TYR A 233 -0.51 20.86 -10.44
CA TYR A 233 -1.38 20.00 -11.27
C TYR A 233 -1.95 20.72 -12.48
N SER A 234 -2.08 22.06 -12.51
CA SER A 234 -2.51 22.82 -13.68
C SER A 234 -1.45 22.87 -14.79
N TYR A 235 -0.18 22.70 -14.46
CA TYR A 235 0.93 22.65 -15.42
C TYR A 235 1.15 21.25 -16.04
N ASN A 236 0.37 20.24 -15.64
CA ASN A 236 0.46 18.93 -16.26
C ASN A 236 -0.05 19.03 -17.73
N PRO A 237 0.77 18.71 -18.77
CA PRO A 237 0.43 18.98 -20.19
C PRO A 237 -0.91 18.39 -20.64
N GLN A 238 -1.42 17.36 -19.97
CA GLN A 238 -2.69 16.74 -20.34
C GLN A 238 -3.93 17.57 -19.95
N TYR A 239 -3.85 18.52 -19.04
CA TYR A 239 -4.93 19.49 -18.79
C TYR A 239 -5.13 20.45 -19.97
N TYR A 240 -4.11 20.62 -20.81
CA TYR A 240 -4.20 21.44 -22.03
C TYR A 240 -4.92 20.75 -23.20
N TYR A 241 -4.97 19.42 -23.23
CA TYR A 241 -5.58 18.65 -24.34
C TYR A 241 -7.05 18.28 -24.13
N THR A 242 -7.65 18.53 -22.96
CA THR A 242 -9.06 18.21 -22.65
C THR A 242 -9.99 19.43 -22.71
N LYS A 243 -9.54 20.59 -23.22
CA LYS A 243 -10.35 21.80 -23.40
C LYS A 243 -10.55 22.12 -24.89
N ASN A 244 -10.85 21.12 -25.72
CA ASN A 244 -11.43 21.33 -27.03
C ASN A 244 -12.63 20.40 -27.25
#